data_d9f92b177da1b912ce0034bb1d65ae39
#
_entry.id   d9f92b177da1b912ce0034bb1d65ae39
#
_cell.length_a   1.000
_cell.length_b   1.000
_cell.length_c   1.000
_cell.angle_alpha   90.00
_cell.angle_beta   90.00
_cell.angle_gamma   90.00
#
_symmetry.space_group_name_H-M   'P 1'
#
loop_
_entity.id
_entity.type
_entity.pdbx_description
1 polymer ?
#
loop_
_entity_poly.entity_id
_entity_poly.type
_entity_poly.pdbx_seq_one_letter_code
_entity_poly.pdbx_strand_id
1 'polypeptide(L)'
;MIKIKDHLLNSSRKTKISLVASTDFICIFIATYISLIISGTDLAALSSFDFLRLLWVPFFSVVVFYFLCVYKSVVRYINFSVIYIILRAILVAFSLNLCFKFFLIYLSKFTVILPDISAPLITNPGWFVGFSTTILLVIGSRILANYYLTENSYGNRVVIYGAGSAGIQLASALRVSKEMHPVAFVDSNASLQGSFLAGIKILHPKRLQRLVLME
;
A
#
# COMPACT_ATOMS: atom_id res chain seq x y z
N MET A 1 -6.34 18.17 8.50
CA MET A 1 -5.96 16.78 8.18
C MET A 1 -7.15 15.81 8.16
N ILE A 2 -8.11 15.89 9.08
CA ILE A 2 -9.30 15.02 9.15
C ILE A 2 -10.14 15.05 7.87
N LYS A 3 -10.40 16.23 7.29
CA LYS A 3 -11.18 16.39 6.05
C LYS A 3 -10.59 15.66 4.81
N ILE A 4 -9.26 15.57 4.71
CA ILE A 4 -8.59 14.90 3.57
C ILE A 4 -8.75 13.37 3.70
N LYS A 5 -8.67 12.86 4.92
CA LYS A 5 -8.87 11.43 5.20
C LYS A 5 -10.30 10.99 4.86
N ASP A 6 -11.31 11.75 5.32
CA ASP A 6 -12.72 11.45 5.05
C ASP A 6 -13.04 11.52 3.55
N HIS A 7 -12.45 12.48 2.86
CA HIS A 7 -12.58 12.59 1.40
C HIS A 7 -11.94 11.41 0.67
N LEU A 8 -10.76 10.95 1.11
CA LEU A 8 -10.08 9.77 0.56
C LEU A 8 -10.84 8.47 0.86
N LEU A 9 -11.40 8.34 2.07
CA LEU A 9 -12.17 7.15 2.44
C LEU A 9 -13.47 7.03 1.64
N ASN A 10 -14.14 8.16 1.35
CA ASN A 10 -15.40 8.22 0.59
C ASN A 10 -15.22 8.32 -0.92
N SER A 11 -13.98 8.44 -1.42
CA SER A 11 -13.71 8.55 -2.85
C SER A 11 -13.96 7.24 -3.59
N SER A 12 -14.27 7.33 -4.90
CA SER A 12 -14.53 6.19 -5.75
C SER A 12 -13.33 5.24 -5.82
N ARG A 13 -13.59 3.95 -6.09
CA ARG A 13 -12.52 2.94 -6.25
C ARG A 13 -11.51 3.34 -7.34
N LYS A 14 -11.98 3.97 -8.42
CA LYS A 14 -11.14 4.43 -9.53
C LYS A 14 -10.18 5.52 -9.06
N THR A 15 -10.66 6.48 -8.28
CA THR A 15 -9.84 7.56 -7.72
C THR A 15 -8.73 7.02 -6.80
N LYS A 16 -9.08 6.03 -5.96
CA LYS A 16 -8.10 5.36 -5.08
C LYS A 16 -6.99 4.67 -5.88
N ILE A 17 -7.36 3.93 -6.94
CA ILE A 17 -6.40 3.26 -7.82
C ILE A 17 -5.49 4.29 -8.50
N SER A 18 -6.07 5.37 -9.06
CA SER A 18 -5.29 6.42 -9.72
C SER A 18 -4.29 7.08 -8.77
N LEU A 19 -4.71 7.40 -7.54
CA LEU A 19 -3.84 8.01 -6.54
C LEU A 19 -2.67 7.08 -6.18
N VAL A 20 -2.96 5.80 -5.97
CA VAL A 20 -1.94 4.80 -5.67
C VAL A 20 -0.98 4.59 -6.84
N ALA A 21 -1.48 4.55 -8.07
CA ALA A 21 -0.65 4.45 -9.27
C ALA A 21 0.23 5.70 -9.47
N SER A 22 -0.29 6.89 -9.17
CA SER A 22 0.50 8.14 -9.22
C SER A 22 1.62 8.16 -8.18
N THR A 23 1.37 7.68 -6.95
CA THR A 23 2.42 7.56 -5.93
C THR A 23 3.49 6.57 -6.34
N ASP A 24 3.12 5.42 -6.94
CA ASP A 24 4.09 4.45 -7.43
C ASP A 24 4.93 5.02 -8.58
N PHE A 25 4.29 5.75 -9.51
CA PHE A 25 5.01 6.43 -10.58
C PHE A 25 6.06 7.38 -10.02
N ILE A 26 5.70 8.22 -9.05
CA ILE A 26 6.62 9.18 -8.40
C ILE A 26 7.75 8.42 -7.67
N CYS A 27 7.43 7.38 -6.91
CA CYS A 27 8.43 6.58 -6.20
C CYS A 27 9.44 5.93 -7.15
N ILE A 28 8.97 5.34 -8.26
CA ILE A 28 9.83 4.70 -9.25
C ILE A 28 10.63 5.77 -10.01
N PHE A 29 10.04 6.92 -10.31
CA PHE A 29 10.75 8.03 -10.94
C PHE A 29 11.90 8.54 -10.06
N ILE A 30 11.66 8.72 -8.77
CA ILE A 30 12.71 9.11 -7.79
C ILE A 30 13.80 8.03 -7.73
N ALA A 31 13.42 6.75 -7.69
CA ALA A 31 14.38 5.65 -7.67
C ALA A 31 15.25 5.61 -8.94
N THR A 32 14.65 5.82 -10.12
CA THR A 32 15.40 5.88 -11.38
C THR A 32 16.30 7.10 -11.45
N TYR A 33 15.88 8.24 -10.90
CA TYR A 33 16.69 9.44 -10.82
C TYR A 33 17.91 9.27 -9.90
N ILE A 34 17.72 8.67 -8.71
CA ILE A 34 18.82 8.32 -7.80
C ILE A 34 19.80 7.35 -8.46
N SER A 35 19.29 6.34 -9.17
CA SER A 35 20.08 5.40 -9.94
C SER A 35 20.97 6.08 -10.99
N LEU A 36 20.44 7.10 -11.65
CA LEU A 36 21.15 7.90 -12.65
C LEU A 36 22.30 8.68 -12.02
N ILE A 37 22.07 9.36 -10.89
CA ILE A 37 23.11 10.12 -10.17
C ILE A 37 24.26 9.19 -9.76
N ILE A 38 23.94 8.02 -9.21
CA ILE A 38 24.96 7.05 -8.76
C ILE A 38 25.71 6.44 -9.95
N SER A 39 25.08 6.40 -11.13
CA SER A 39 25.75 5.97 -12.36
C SER A 39 26.81 6.95 -12.87
N GLY A 40 26.93 8.14 -12.25
CA GLY A 40 27.89 9.17 -12.66
C GLY A 40 27.50 9.90 -13.96
N THR A 41 26.23 9.86 -14.32
CA THR A 41 25.73 10.53 -15.53
C THR A 41 25.60 12.02 -15.30
N ASP A 42 26.21 12.82 -16.15
CA ASP A 42 26.13 14.28 -16.07
C ASP A 42 24.71 14.76 -16.39
N LEU A 43 23.99 15.24 -15.37
CA LEU A 43 22.59 15.66 -15.53
C LEU A 43 22.42 16.85 -16.48
N ALA A 44 23.45 17.69 -16.61
CA ALA A 44 23.45 18.84 -17.51
C ALA A 44 23.63 18.44 -18.99
N ALA A 45 24.17 17.25 -19.25
CA ALA A 45 24.41 16.72 -20.58
C ALA A 45 23.26 15.85 -21.11
N LEU A 46 22.17 15.68 -20.34
CA LEU A 46 21.01 14.87 -20.74
C LEU A 46 20.29 15.50 -21.96
N SER A 47 20.19 14.74 -23.02
CA SER A 47 19.39 15.12 -24.18
C SER A 47 17.89 14.98 -23.88
N SER A 48 17.03 15.61 -24.69
CA SER A 48 15.57 15.44 -24.59
C SER A 48 15.15 13.98 -24.76
N PHE A 49 15.93 13.21 -25.51
CA PHE A 49 15.71 11.77 -25.72
C PHE A 49 16.02 10.95 -24.46
N ASP A 50 17.04 11.33 -23.72
CA ASP A 50 17.39 10.67 -22.46
C ASP A 50 16.33 10.91 -21.37
N PHE A 51 15.71 12.07 -21.37
CA PHE A 51 14.59 12.37 -20.49
C PHE A 51 13.37 11.47 -20.80
N LEU A 52 13.06 11.23 -22.07
CA LEU A 52 12.03 10.27 -22.48
C LEU A 52 12.35 8.84 -22.00
N ARG A 53 13.61 8.44 -22.10
CA ARG A 53 14.08 7.12 -21.61
C ARG A 53 13.94 7.02 -20.08
N LEU A 54 14.17 8.09 -19.35
CA LEU A 54 13.99 8.16 -17.90
C LEU A 54 12.51 7.99 -17.49
N LEU A 55 11.58 8.57 -18.25
CA LEU A 55 10.14 8.44 -18.02
C LEU A 55 9.59 7.06 -18.39
N TRP A 56 10.26 6.36 -19.30
CA TRP A 56 9.84 5.02 -19.74
C TRP A 56 9.79 4.01 -18.60
N VAL A 57 10.82 3.98 -17.74
CA VAL A 57 10.93 3.00 -16.64
C VAL A 57 9.76 3.07 -15.66
N PRO A 58 9.41 4.22 -15.09
CA PRO A 58 8.26 4.33 -14.18
C PRO A 58 6.94 4.08 -14.90
N PHE A 59 6.76 4.59 -16.13
CA PHE A 59 5.53 4.39 -16.89
C PHE A 59 5.27 2.90 -17.15
N PHE A 60 6.27 2.21 -17.70
CA PHE A 60 6.17 0.78 -17.99
C PHE A 60 5.97 -0.06 -16.72
N SER A 61 6.64 0.28 -15.63
CA SER A 61 6.48 -0.42 -14.35
C SER A 61 5.08 -0.29 -13.78
N VAL A 62 4.46 0.90 -13.85
CA VAL A 62 3.07 1.12 -13.41
C VAL A 62 2.09 0.31 -14.28
N VAL A 63 2.32 0.22 -15.58
CA VAL A 63 1.52 -0.62 -16.49
C VAL A 63 1.61 -2.09 -16.08
N VAL A 64 2.83 -2.59 -15.81
CA VAL A 64 3.04 -3.97 -15.32
C VAL A 64 2.31 -4.19 -13.99
N PHE A 65 2.38 -3.26 -13.05
CA PHE A 65 1.67 -3.33 -11.77
C PHE A 65 0.15 -3.41 -11.95
N TYR A 66 -0.38 -2.68 -12.92
CA TYR A 66 -1.80 -2.73 -13.26
C TYR A 66 -2.22 -4.12 -13.77
N PHE A 67 -1.45 -4.71 -14.69
CA PHE A 67 -1.72 -6.05 -15.21
C PHE A 67 -1.56 -7.15 -14.15
N LEU A 68 -0.58 -7.02 -13.25
CA LEU A 68 -0.39 -7.95 -12.13
C LEU A 68 -1.37 -7.75 -10.97
N CYS A 69 -2.39 -6.90 -11.18
CA CYS A 69 -3.46 -6.67 -10.22
C CYS A 69 -3.00 -6.15 -8.84
N VAL A 70 -1.84 -5.51 -8.76
CA VAL A 70 -1.31 -4.90 -7.51
C VAL A 70 -2.31 -3.91 -6.92
N TYR A 71 -3.02 -3.17 -7.77
CA TYR A 71 -4.01 -2.14 -7.36
C TYR A 71 -5.38 -2.71 -6.98
N LYS A 72 -5.59 -4.04 -7.12
CA LYS A 72 -6.83 -4.69 -6.64
C LYS A 72 -6.81 -4.95 -5.14
N SER A 73 -5.64 -4.99 -4.54
CA SER A 73 -5.43 -5.16 -3.11
C SER A 73 -5.93 -3.92 -2.35
N VAL A 74 -6.71 -4.15 -1.30
CA VAL A 74 -7.23 -3.07 -0.45
C VAL A 74 -6.09 -2.55 0.42
N VAL A 75 -5.71 -1.28 0.24
CA VAL A 75 -4.58 -0.63 0.95
C VAL A 75 -4.78 -0.63 2.48
N ARG A 76 -6.01 -0.79 2.96
CA ARG A 76 -6.37 -0.75 4.39
C ARG A 76 -5.86 -1.95 5.20
N TYR A 77 -5.63 -3.09 4.53
CA TYR A 77 -5.19 -4.33 5.18
C TYR A 77 -3.89 -4.81 4.53
N ILE A 78 -2.76 -4.36 5.07
CA ILE A 78 -1.46 -4.86 4.62
C ILE A 78 -1.13 -6.13 5.40
N ASN A 79 -1.32 -7.27 4.74
CA ASN A 79 -0.85 -8.58 5.20
C ASN A 79 0.43 -8.96 4.43
N PHE A 80 1.17 -9.93 4.95
CA PHE A 80 2.35 -10.49 4.28
C PHE A 80 2.08 -10.88 2.82
N SER A 81 0.87 -11.38 2.53
CA SER A 81 0.44 -11.72 1.17
C SER A 81 0.46 -10.52 0.20
N VAL A 82 0.09 -9.33 0.67
CA VAL A 82 0.11 -8.10 -0.14
C VAL A 82 1.54 -7.66 -0.44
N ILE A 83 2.43 -7.74 0.55
CA ILE A 83 3.86 -7.42 0.38
C ILE A 83 4.48 -8.36 -0.65
N TYR A 84 4.16 -9.66 -0.60
CA TYR A 84 4.64 -10.64 -1.58
C TYR A 84 4.16 -10.32 -3.00
N ILE A 85 2.90 -9.93 -3.20
CA ILE A 85 2.37 -9.52 -4.50
C ILE A 85 3.12 -8.31 -5.04
N ILE A 86 3.40 -7.31 -4.20
CA ILE A 86 4.14 -6.10 -4.60
C ILE A 86 5.58 -6.46 -4.97
N LEU A 87 6.29 -7.25 -4.16
CA LEU A 87 7.66 -7.69 -4.44
C LEU A 87 7.74 -8.46 -5.76
N ARG A 88 6.83 -9.39 -5.98
CA ARG A 88 6.72 -10.13 -7.25
C ARG A 88 6.52 -9.19 -8.43
N ALA A 89 5.66 -8.19 -8.29
CA ALA A 89 5.40 -7.23 -9.35
C ALA A 89 6.62 -6.35 -9.65
N ILE A 90 7.35 -5.91 -8.63
CA ILE A 90 8.61 -5.17 -8.80
C ILE A 90 9.66 -6.04 -9.52
N LEU A 91 9.81 -7.30 -9.12
CA LEU A 91 10.73 -8.24 -9.78
C LEU A 91 10.41 -8.43 -11.26
N VAL A 92 9.14 -8.65 -11.59
CA VAL A 92 8.70 -8.82 -12.99
C VAL A 92 8.94 -7.52 -13.78
N ALA A 93 8.55 -6.36 -13.24
CA ALA A 93 8.77 -5.08 -13.91
C ALA A 93 10.26 -4.81 -14.12
N PHE A 94 11.10 -5.08 -13.13
CA PHE A 94 12.55 -4.94 -13.24
C PHE A 94 13.14 -5.86 -14.31
N SER A 95 12.78 -7.14 -14.32
CA SER A 95 13.24 -8.11 -15.31
C SER A 95 12.85 -7.70 -16.73
N LEU A 96 11.61 -7.22 -16.92
CA LEU A 96 11.14 -6.76 -18.23
C LEU A 96 11.87 -5.48 -18.68
N ASN A 97 12.14 -4.53 -17.77
CA ASN A 97 12.93 -3.34 -18.08
C ASN A 97 14.37 -3.70 -18.46
N LEU A 98 15.00 -4.69 -17.78
CA LEU A 98 16.32 -5.21 -18.16
C LEU A 98 16.29 -5.87 -19.52
N CYS A 99 15.33 -6.74 -19.80
CA CYS A 99 15.17 -7.37 -21.11
C CYS A 99 15.01 -6.31 -22.21
N PHE A 100 14.21 -5.28 -21.96
CA PHE A 100 14.02 -4.17 -22.89
C PHE A 100 15.32 -3.39 -23.13
N LYS A 101 16.12 -3.14 -22.08
CA LYS A 101 17.44 -2.51 -22.19
C LYS A 101 18.35 -3.34 -23.13
N PHE A 102 18.47 -4.64 -22.90
CA PHE A 102 19.30 -5.50 -23.73
C PHE A 102 18.80 -5.59 -25.17
N PHE A 103 17.48 -5.60 -25.35
CA PHE A 103 16.86 -5.57 -26.68
C PHE A 103 17.21 -4.27 -27.44
N LEU A 104 17.19 -3.11 -26.79
CA LEU A 104 17.60 -1.84 -27.40
C LEU A 104 19.09 -1.85 -27.77
N ILE A 105 19.96 -2.36 -26.89
CA ILE A 105 21.39 -2.51 -27.17
C ILE A 105 21.62 -3.46 -28.37
N TYR A 106 20.83 -4.52 -28.49
CA TYR A 106 20.92 -5.44 -29.64
C TYR A 106 20.48 -4.73 -30.92
N LEU A 107 19.36 -4.03 -30.92
CA LEU A 107 18.87 -3.28 -32.09
C LEU A 107 19.85 -2.19 -32.54
N SER A 108 20.50 -1.48 -31.62
CA SER A 108 21.46 -0.42 -31.97
C SER A 108 22.66 -0.94 -32.80
N LYS A 109 22.99 -2.23 -32.71
CA LYS A 109 24.03 -2.85 -33.53
C LYS A 109 23.64 -3.02 -35.00
N PHE A 110 22.34 -3.07 -35.30
CA PHE A 110 21.80 -3.26 -36.64
C PHE A 110 21.31 -1.97 -37.31
N THR A 111 21.10 -0.89 -36.55
CA THR A 111 20.55 0.37 -37.07
C THR A 111 21.56 1.49 -36.87
N VAL A 112 22.10 2.02 -37.97
CA VAL A 112 22.95 3.23 -37.97
C VAL A 112 22.18 4.50 -37.56
N ILE A 113 20.85 4.41 -37.49
CA ILE A 113 19.93 5.55 -37.26
C ILE A 113 19.83 5.95 -35.76
N LEU A 114 20.32 5.09 -34.85
CA LEU A 114 20.16 5.30 -33.39
C LEU A 114 21.50 5.16 -32.64
N PRO A 115 22.56 5.92 -32.98
CA PRO A 115 23.89 5.76 -32.35
C PRO A 115 23.88 6.08 -30.85
N ASP A 116 23.03 7.01 -30.40
CA ASP A 116 22.98 7.45 -28.99
C ASP A 116 22.25 6.49 -28.05
N ILE A 117 21.48 5.53 -28.58
CA ILE A 117 20.77 4.55 -27.76
C ILE A 117 21.72 3.47 -27.19
N SER A 118 22.89 3.29 -27.81
CA SER A 118 23.86 2.26 -27.37
C SER A 118 24.56 2.60 -26.04
N ALA A 119 24.68 3.87 -25.68
CA ALA A 119 25.26 4.27 -24.41
C ALA A 119 24.30 3.96 -23.25
N PRO A 120 24.74 3.17 -22.26
CA PRO A 120 23.91 2.85 -21.11
C PRO A 120 23.76 4.10 -20.23
N LEU A 121 22.57 4.71 -20.23
CA LEU A 121 22.24 5.84 -19.36
C LEU A 121 22.45 5.50 -17.88
N ILE A 122 22.15 4.27 -17.51
CA ILE A 122 22.32 3.72 -16.16
C ILE A 122 23.31 2.57 -16.22
N THR A 123 24.40 2.68 -15.45
CA THR A 123 25.40 1.62 -15.31
C THR A 123 24.84 0.37 -14.64
N ASN A 124 25.52 -0.77 -14.75
CA ASN A 124 25.05 -1.99 -14.09
C ASN A 124 24.86 -1.84 -12.57
N PRO A 125 25.79 -1.23 -11.80
CA PRO A 125 25.56 -0.96 -10.38
C PRO A 125 24.36 -0.03 -10.15
N GLY A 126 24.16 0.99 -10.99
CA GLY A 126 22.98 1.87 -10.92
C GLY A 126 21.65 1.12 -10.99
N TRP A 127 21.55 0.08 -11.80
CA TRP A 127 20.34 -0.75 -11.89
C TRP A 127 20.02 -1.46 -10.57
N PHE A 128 21.02 -1.98 -9.85
CA PHE A 128 20.82 -2.59 -8.53
C PHE A 128 20.37 -1.56 -7.49
N VAL A 129 20.94 -0.36 -7.52
CA VAL A 129 20.53 0.73 -6.64
C VAL A 129 19.10 1.16 -6.96
N GLY A 130 18.76 1.33 -8.23
CA GLY A 130 17.39 1.65 -8.67
C GLY A 130 16.38 0.59 -8.25
N PHE A 131 16.73 -0.69 -8.34
CA PHE A 131 15.88 -1.78 -7.87
C PHE A 131 15.67 -1.74 -6.36
N SER A 132 16.74 -1.62 -5.57
CA SER A 132 16.67 -1.59 -4.12
C SER A 132 15.90 -0.38 -3.60
N THR A 133 16.13 0.80 -4.17
CA THR A 133 15.40 2.03 -3.82
C THR A 133 13.92 1.96 -4.23
N THR A 134 13.59 1.33 -5.37
CA THR A 134 12.20 1.09 -5.77
C THR A 134 11.46 0.23 -4.74
N ILE A 135 12.07 -0.87 -4.29
CA ILE A 135 11.48 -1.72 -3.25
C ILE A 135 11.21 -0.90 -1.99
N LEU A 136 12.20 -0.15 -1.52
CA LEU A 136 12.11 0.64 -0.30
C LEU A 136 11.03 1.71 -0.39
N LEU A 137 10.98 2.47 -1.48
CA LEU A 137 10.03 3.56 -1.65
C LEU A 137 8.60 3.05 -1.87
N VAL A 138 8.39 2.02 -2.70
CA VAL A 138 7.05 1.49 -2.98
C VAL A 138 6.48 0.77 -1.76
N ILE A 139 7.25 -0.07 -1.08
CA ILE A 139 6.77 -0.73 0.14
C ILE A 139 6.62 0.29 1.27
N GLY A 140 7.59 1.19 1.44
CA GLY A 140 7.53 2.26 2.44
C GLY A 140 6.30 3.15 2.28
N SER A 141 5.95 3.53 1.05
CA SER A 141 4.72 4.31 0.77
C SER A 141 3.45 3.56 1.20
N ARG A 142 3.41 2.22 1.03
CA ARG A 142 2.28 1.40 1.47
C ARG A 142 2.16 1.32 2.98
N ILE A 143 3.29 1.08 3.67
CA ILE A 143 3.33 1.03 5.13
C ILE A 143 2.90 2.38 5.71
N LEU A 144 3.41 3.47 5.16
CA LEU A 144 3.08 4.82 5.58
C LEU A 144 1.59 5.14 5.37
N ALA A 145 1.05 4.81 4.18
CA ALA A 145 -0.38 4.98 3.89
C ALA A 145 -1.24 4.15 4.85
N ASN A 146 -0.88 2.91 5.13
CA ASN A 146 -1.58 2.07 6.09
C ASN A 146 -1.53 2.65 7.50
N TYR A 147 -0.39 3.13 7.95
CA TYR A 147 -0.23 3.79 9.24
C TYR A 147 -1.17 4.99 9.36
N TYR A 148 -1.11 5.94 8.43
CA TYR A 148 -1.98 7.13 8.45
C TYR A 148 -3.47 6.83 8.32
N LEU A 149 -3.85 5.83 7.54
CA LEU A 149 -5.25 5.46 7.38
C LEU A 149 -5.81 4.70 8.59
N THR A 150 -4.95 3.98 9.33
CA THR A 150 -5.36 3.12 10.45
C THR A 150 -5.30 3.84 11.79
N GLU A 151 -4.34 4.76 12.00
CA GLU A 151 -4.01 5.38 13.29
C GLU A 151 -5.19 6.13 13.96
N ASN A 152 -6.19 6.58 13.20
CA ASN A 152 -7.36 7.27 13.75
C ASN A 152 -8.65 6.45 13.66
N SER A 153 -8.57 5.17 13.38
CA SER A 153 -9.73 4.29 13.44
C SER A 153 -9.83 3.73 14.87
N TYR A 154 -10.21 4.58 15.83
CA TYR A 154 -10.86 4.06 17.03
C TYR A 154 -12.03 3.26 16.49
N GLY A 155 -11.95 1.91 16.58
CA GLY A 155 -13.02 1.06 16.10
C GLY A 155 -14.33 1.48 16.73
N ASN A 156 -15.41 1.45 15.98
CA ASN A 156 -16.72 1.78 16.51
C ASN A 156 -16.95 0.99 17.80
N ARG A 157 -17.29 1.70 18.86
CA ARG A 157 -17.59 1.06 20.16
C ARG A 157 -18.86 0.24 19.98
N VAL A 158 -18.77 -1.06 20.25
CA VAL A 158 -19.91 -1.97 20.11
C VAL A 158 -20.23 -2.65 21.42
N VAL A 159 -21.50 -2.91 21.64
CA VAL A 159 -22.02 -3.67 22.77
C VAL A 159 -22.49 -5.03 22.22
N ILE A 160 -22.04 -6.11 22.83
CA ILE A 160 -22.42 -7.46 22.43
C ILE A 160 -23.61 -7.90 23.28
N TYR A 161 -24.73 -8.24 22.63
CA TYR A 161 -25.90 -8.80 23.31
C TYR A 161 -25.75 -10.32 23.44
N GLY A 162 -25.71 -10.82 24.68
CA GLY A 162 -25.47 -12.21 25.04
C GLY A 162 -24.04 -12.46 25.53
N ALA A 163 -23.93 -12.89 26.79
CA ALA A 163 -22.65 -13.22 27.44
C ALA A 163 -22.37 -14.74 27.46
N GLY A 164 -22.91 -15.48 26.49
CA GLY A 164 -22.68 -16.89 26.30
C GLY A 164 -21.42 -17.18 25.46
N SER A 165 -21.21 -18.46 25.11
CA SER A 165 -20.07 -18.93 24.31
C SER A 165 -19.93 -18.21 22.97
N ALA A 166 -21.04 -17.97 22.27
CA ALA A 166 -21.08 -17.22 21.01
C ALA A 166 -20.62 -15.77 21.20
N GLY A 167 -21.06 -15.10 22.28
CA GLY A 167 -20.63 -13.76 22.62
C GLY A 167 -19.13 -13.67 22.89
N ILE A 168 -18.55 -14.66 23.59
CA ILE A 168 -17.10 -14.72 23.83
C ILE A 168 -16.32 -14.85 22.51
N GLN A 169 -16.77 -15.72 21.62
CA GLN A 169 -16.13 -15.90 20.31
C GLN A 169 -16.21 -14.60 19.50
N LEU A 170 -17.37 -13.94 19.48
CA LEU A 170 -17.56 -12.67 18.80
C LEU A 170 -16.65 -11.59 19.41
N ALA A 171 -16.59 -11.46 20.73
CA ALA A 171 -15.69 -10.51 21.39
C ALA A 171 -14.21 -10.76 21.03
N SER A 172 -13.80 -12.01 20.99
CA SER A 172 -12.43 -12.39 20.61
C SER A 172 -12.14 -12.02 19.15
N ALA A 173 -13.07 -12.27 18.24
CA ALA A 173 -12.95 -11.89 16.84
C ALA A 173 -12.91 -10.36 16.65
N LEU A 174 -13.75 -9.63 17.39
CA LEU A 174 -13.80 -8.16 17.34
C LEU A 174 -12.54 -7.50 17.93
N ARG A 175 -11.90 -8.10 18.91
CA ARG A 175 -10.61 -7.60 19.45
C ARG A 175 -9.48 -7.63 18.43
N VAL A 176 -9.52 -8.58 17.50
CA VAL A 176 -8.56 -8.65 16.38
C VAL A 176 -8.94 -7.67 15.28
N SER A 177 -10.22 -7.29 15.19
CA SER A 177 -10.73 -6.30 14.25
C SER A 177 -10.33 -4.89 14.69
N LYS A 178 -9.75 -4.12 13.77
CA LYS A 178 -9.47 -2.69 14.00
C LYS A 178 -10.70 -1.80 13.76
N GLU A 179 -11.82 -2.36 13.32
CA GLU A 179 -13.02 -1.64 12.92
C GLU A 179 -14.05 -1.51 14.03
N MET A 180 -14.05 -2.47 14.96
CA MET A 180 -15.02 -2.52 16.05
C MET A 180 -14.32 -2.87 17.36
N HIS A 181 -14.66 -2.15 18.44
CA HIS A 181 -14.08 -2.38 19.75
C HIS A 181 -15.20 -2.74 20.76
N PRO A 182 -15.25 -3.99 21.27
CA PRO A 182 -16.26 -4.41 22.22
C PRO A 182 -16.01 -3.75 23.58
N VAL A 183 -16.98 -2.94 24.05
CA VAL A 183 -16.87 -2.17 25.30
C VAL A 183 -17.69 -2.77 26.43
N ALA A 184 -18.74 -3.50 26.13
CA ALA A 184 -19.59 -4.13 27.14
C ALA A 184 -20.31 -5.37 26.56
N PHE A 185 -20.63 -6.31 27.43
CA PHE A 185 -21.67 -7.31 27.19
C PHE A 185 -22.98 -6.86 27.83
N VAL A 186 -24.08 -7.26 27.23
CA VAL A 186 -25.43 -7.11 27.82
C VAL A 186 -26.07 -8.49 27.86
N ASP A 187 -26.54 -8.91 29.02
CA ASP A 187 -27.25 -10.19 29.18
C ASP A 187 -28.46 -10.02 30.09
N SER A 188 -29.52 -10.75 29.78
CA SER A 188 -30.75 -10.82 30.58
C SER A 188 -30.59 -11.69 31.84
N ASN A 189 -29.60 -12.60 31.85
CA ASN A 189 -29.36 -13.48 32.97
C ASN A 189 -28.78 -12.71 34.16
N ALA A 190 -29.55 -12.59 35.22
CA ALA A 190 -29.18 -11.86 36.41
C ALA A 190 -27.90 -12.39 37.10
N SER A 191 -27.62 -13.68 36.98
CA SER A 191 -26.45 -14.30 37.62
C SER A 191 -25.10 -13.87 36.96
N LEU A 192 -25.14 -13.41 35.73
CA LEU A 192 -23.95 -12.97 35.00
C LEU A 192 -23.72 -11.46 35.12
N GLN A 193 -24.73 -10.73 35.49
CA GLN A 193 -24.68 -9.26 35.54
C GLN A 193 -23.69 -8.77 36.58
N GLY A 194 -22.91 -7.73 36.20
CA GLY A 194 -21.89 -7.15 37.07
C GLY A 194 -20.54 -7.88 37.02
N SER A 195 -20.50 -9.11 36.51
CA SER A 195 -19.26 -9.86 36.35
C SER A 195 -18.48 -9.44 35.09
N PHE A 196 -17.26 -9.93 34.95
CA PHE A 196 -16.40 -9.69 33.81
C PHE A 196 -16.23 -10.98 32.99
N LEU A 197 -16.41 -10.87 31.67
CA LEU A 197 -16.21 -11.97 30.74
C LEU A 197 -15.16 -11.54 29.71
N ALA A 198 -14.07 -12.31 29.62
CA ALA A 198 -12.93 -11.94 28.79
C ALA A 198 -12.41 -10.49 29.02
N GLY A 199 -12.49 -9.99 30.28
CA GLY A 199 -12.08 -8.63 30.65
C GLY A 199 -13.05 -7.53 30.25
N ILE A 200 -14.26 -7.85 29.76
CA ILE A 200 -15.33 -6.93 29.40
C ILE A 200 -16.48 -7.10 30.40
N LYS A 201 -17.02 -6.00 30.89
CA LYS A 201 -18.08 -5.99 31.89
C LYS A 201 -19.42 -6.40 31.30
N ILE A 202 -20.19 -7.23 32.02
CA ILE A 202 -21.55 -7.63 31.68
C ILE A 202 -22.53 -6.65 32.34
N LEU A 203 -23.39 -6.04 31.55
CA LEU A 203 -24.36 -5.05 31.97
C LEU A 203 -25.79 -5.56 31.84
N HIS A 204 -26.67 -5.00 32.68
CA HIS A 204 -28.11 -5.25 32.56
C HIS A 204 -28.70 -4.56 31.30
N PRO A 205 -29.66 -5.19 30.57
CA PRO A 205 -30.25 -4.62 29.35
C PRO A 205 -30.79 -3.19 29.51
N LYS A 206 -31.35 -2.82 30.66
CA LYS A 206 -31.82 -1.45 30.95
C LYS A 206 -30.71 -0.38 30.87
N ARG A 207 -29.44 -0.75 31.00
CA ARG A 207 -28.32 0.20 30.89
C ARG A 207 -27.90 0.47 29.44
N LEU A 208 -28.41 -0.29 28.48
CA LEU A 208 -28.09 -0.09 27.07
C LEU A 208 -28.47 1.32 26.59
N GLN A 209 -29.66 1.79 26.97
CA GLN A 209 -30.14 3.15 26.62
C GLN A 209 -29.20 4.26 27.10
N ARG A 210 -28.62 4.10 28.31
CA ARG A 210 -27.66 5.09 28.84
C ARG A 210 -26.32 5.06 28.13
N LEU A 211 -25.89 3.92 27.65
CA LEU A 211 -24.63 3.79 26.89
C LEU A 211 -24.73 4.46 25.52
N VAL A 212 -25.89 4.37 24.86
CA VAL A 212 -26.15 4.99 23.54
C VAL A 212 -26.30 6.52 23.67
N LEU A 213 -26.72 7.03 24.82
CA LEU A 213 -26.90 8.48 25.03
C LEU A 213 -25.64 9.20 25.57
N MET A 214 -24.57 8.48 25.87
CA MET A 214 -23.28 9.03 26.32
C MET A 214 -22.24 9.18 25.17
N GLU A 215 -22.65 8.96 23.94
CA GLU A 215 -21.92 9.35 22.72
C GLU A 215 -22.46 10.67 22.16
#